data_d55d6deb1e2c1abe722c971dbb3acbe7
#
_entry.id   d55d6deb1e2c1abe722c971dbb3acbe7
#
_cell.length_a   1.000
_cell.length_b   1.000
_cell.length_c   1.000
_cell.angle_alpha   90.00
_cell.angle_beta   90.00
_cell.angle_gamma   90.00
#
_symmetry.space_group_name_H-M   'P 1'
#
loop_
_entity.id
_entity.type
_entity.pdbx_description
1 polymer ?
#
loop_
_entity_poly.entity_id
_entity_poly.type
_entity_poly.pdbx_seq_one_letter_code
_entity_poly.pdbx_strand_id
1 'polypeptide(L)'
;MSLLSVRDLTVKFAMRDQSVTALNQISFDLERGERLGIVGESGAGKSITGFSLMNLLSKPGYISGGKIQFQGDDIVGMSEAKMRKIRGNRMAMIFQDPMVTLNPVLTIGQQMVETLKAHRKISKAEAEQIAVMKLRQVYIPSPEERLAQYPHELSGGMRQRIVIAIALLLDPELIIADEPTTALDVTIQADIMELLLELCQSSKVGLVLITHDLGVVSQMTDRTLVMYAGRIIEAGSTREIINDPQHPYTQGLINALPQQTAPGQRLKQIPGTMPTLNEVPKGCPFSPRCTFATDHCRSTSPDLVRHAHVDVACHEVNRLHAPVSEGQSA
;
A
#
# COMPACT_ATOMS: atom_id res chain seq x y z
N MET A 1 12.76 -10.42 14.69
CA MET A 1 11.77 -9.48 15.29
C MET A 1 11.21 -8.67 14.15
N SER A 2 9.88 -8.68 14.00
CA SER A 2 9.21 -7.93 12.93
C SER A 2 9.52 -6.43 13.01
N LEU A 3 9.69 -5.79 11.86
CA LEU A 3 9.85 -4.34 11.75
C LEU A 3 8.55 -3.63 12.12
N LEU A 4 7.43 -4.14 11.59
CA LEU A 4 6.09 -3.64 11.82
C LEU A 4 5.16 -4.81 12.14
N SER A 5 4.31 -4.66 13.15
CA SER A 5 3.28 -5.63 13.52
C SER A 5 1.94 -4.93 13.69
N VAL A 6 0.94 -5.37 12.96
CA VAL A 6 -0.44 -4.87 12.99
C VAL A 6 -1.33 -6.00 13.50
N ARG A 7 -2.16 -5.71 14.51
CA ARG A 7 -3.07 -6.69 15.11
C ARG A 7 -4.46 -6.09 15.26
N ASP A 8 -5.43 -6.75 14.68
CA ASP A 8 -6.87 -6.46 14.76
C ASP A 8 -7.21 -4.98 14.52
N LEU A 9 -6.43 -4.33 13.64
CA LEU A 9 -6.58 -2.91 13.37
C LEU A 9 -7.96 -2.61 12.82
N THR A 10 -8.69 -1.79 13.55
CA THR A 10 -10.04 -1.34 13.21
C THR A 10 -10.08 0.18 13.15
N VAL A 11 -10.48 0.70 11.99
CA VAL A 11 -10.62 2.14 11.73
C VAL A 11 -12.08 2.47 11.44
N LYS A 12 -12.57 3.52 12.09
CA LYS A 12 -13.94 4.01 11.91
C LYS A 12 -13.94 5.48 11.54
N PHE A 13 -14.98 5.90 10.82
CA PHE A 13 -15.29 7.31 10.57
C PHE A 13 -16.58 7.67 11.31
N ALA A 14 -16.49 8.70 12.17
CA ALA A 14 -17.65 9.24 12.89
C ALA A 14 -18.51 10.06 11.92
N MET A 15 -19.68 9.57 11.58
CA MET A 15 -20.70 10.30 10.82
C MET A 15 -21.71 10.93 11.78
N ARG A 16 -22.63 11.78 11.29
CA ARG A 16 -23.59 12.50 12.15
C ARG A 16 -24.41 11.57 13.03
N ASP A 17 -24.90 10.47 12.48
CA ASP A 17 -25.86 9.57 13.13
C ASP A 17 -25.28 8.22 13.51
N GLN A 18 -24.13 7.85 12.95
CA GLN A 18 -23.49 6.55 13.16
C GLN A 18 -21.99 6.61 12.88
N SER A 19 -21.25 5.57 13.26
CA SER A 19 -19.88 5.40 12.79
C SER A 19 -19.80 4.25 11.77
N VAL A 20 -19.06 4.48 10.67
CA VAL A 20 -18.84 3.47 9.62
C VAL A 20 -17.45 2.88 9.75
N THR A 21 -17.33 1.58 9.55
CA THR A 21 -16.06 0.86 9.63
C THR A 21 -15.37 0.87 8.28
N ALA A 22 -14.17 1.44 8.23
CA ALA A 22 -13.35 1.48 7.02
C ALA A 22 -12.27 0.41 6.98
N LEU A 23 -11.71 0.02 8.12
CA LEU A 23 -10.88 -1.17 8.28
C LEU A 23 -11.47 -2.03 9.39
N ASN A 24 -11.54 -3.33 9.17
CA ASN A 24 -12.17 -4.25 10.08
C ASN A 24 -11.21 -5.39 10.44
N GLN A 25 -10.57 -5.27 11.60
CA GLN A 25 -9.72 -6.28 12.23
C GLN A 25 -8.62 -6.82 11.30
N ILE A 26 -7.90 -5.93 10.58
CA ILE A 26 -6.79 -6.37 9.74
C ILE A 26 -5.56 -6.66 10.60
N SER A 27 -4.88 -7.77 10.29
CA SER A 27 -3.67 -8.20 11.00
C SER A 27 -2.62 -8.65 10.00
N PHE A 28 -1.39 -8.16 10.14
CA PHE A 28 -0.23 -8.57 9.34
C PHE A 28 1.07 -8.13 10.01
N ASP A 29 2.16 -8.74 9.60
CA ASP A 29 3.52 -8.38 9.99
C ASP A 29 4.33 -7.95 8.77
N LEU A 30 5.42 -7.20 9.00
CA LEU A 30 6.44 -6.90 8.02
C LEU A 30 7.81 -7.12 8.67
N GLU A 31 8.66 -7.89 8.02
CA GLU A 31 10.04 -8.09 8.47
C GLU A 31 10.98 -6.99 7.92
N ARG A 32 12.19 -6.88 8.49
CA ARG A 32 13.18 -5.90 7.99
C ARG A 32 13.59 -6.25 6.56
N GLY A 33 13.54 -5.25 5.67
CA GLY A 33 13.89 -5.40 4.26
C GLY A 33 12.87 -6.17 3.44
N GLU A 34 11.76 -6.62 4.04
CA GLU A 34 10.65 -7.25 3.34
C GLU A 34 9.85 -6.20 2.55
N ARG A 35 9.34 -6.60 1.38
CA ARG A 35 8.49 -5.80 0.52
C ARG A 35 7.10 -6.41 0.47
N LEU A 36 6.14 -5.72 1.09
CA LEU A 36 4.75 -6.14 1.22
C LEU A 36 3.86 -5.35 0.26
N GLY A 37 3.16 -6.02 -0.63
CA GLY A 37 2.12 -5.44 -1.47
C GLY A 37 0.76 -5.41 -0.77
N ILE A 38 0.04 -4.31 -0.89
CA ILE A 38 -1.37 -4.21 -0.49
C ILE A 38 -2.18 -3.84 -1.73
N VAL A 39 -3.00 -4.76 -2.20
CA VAL A 39 -3.75 -4.62 -3.46
C VAL A 39 -5.26 -4.69 -3.25
N GLY A 40 -6.00 -4.16 -4.21
CA GLY A 40 -7.46 -4.18 -4.25
C GLY A 40 -8.02 -3.00 -5.06
N GLU A 41 -9.30 -3.03 -5.36
CA GLU A 41 -10.00 -1.93 -6.04
C GLU A 41 -9.99 -0.63 -5.21
N SER A 42 -10.35 0.49 -5.85
CA SER A 42 -10.59 1.75 -5.12
C SER A 42 -11.68 1.54 -4.06
N GLY A 43 -11.48 2.11 -2.86
CA GLY A 43 -12.39 1.90 -1.72
C GLY A 43 -12.13 0.63 -0.90
N ALA A 44 -11.19 -0.23 -1.26
CA ALA A 44 -10.86 -1.45 -0.49
C ALA A 44 -10.27 -1.18 0.92
N GLY A 45 -9.82 0.05 1.21
CA GLY A 45 -9.21 0.42 2.50
C GLY A 45 -7.69 0.56 2.48
N LYS A 46 -7.04 0.42 1.33
CA LYS A 46 -5.59 0.40 1.17
C LYS A 46 -4.89 1.65 1.73
N SER A 47 -5.25 2.83 1.22
CA SER A 47 -4.65 4.12 1.66
C SER A 47 -4.95 4.41 3.13
N ILE A 48 -6.15 4.02 3.62
CA ILE A 48 -6.50 4.15 5.05
C ILE A 48 -5.56 3.29 5.90
N THR A 49 -5.16 2.10 5.41
CA THR A 49 -4.14 1.28 6.07
C THR A 49 -2.82 2.05 6.15
N GLY A 50 -2.31 2.60 5.04
CA GLY A 50 -1.08 3.40 5.01
C GLY A 50 -1.12 4.60 5.96
N PHE A 51 -2.22 5.38 5.94
CA PHE A 51 -2.40 6.51 6.87
C PHE A 51 -2.48 6.08 8.34
N SER A 52 -3.07 4.91 8.62
CA SER A 52 -3.12 4.37 9.97
C SER A 52 -1.73 4.01 10.49
N LEU A 53 -0.89 3.39 9.65
CA LEU A 53 0.52 3.07 10.00
C LEU A 53 1.34 4.31 10.34
N MET A 54 1.01 5.45 9.74
CA MET A 54 1.67 6.74 9.99
C MET A 54 0.97 7.56 11.07
N ASN A 55 -0.15 7.06 11.63
CA ASN A 55 -1.04 7.83 12.52
C ASN A 55 -1.42 9.20 11.90
N LEU A 56 -1.79 9.19 10.61
CA LEU A 56 -2.17 10.35 9.79
C LEU A 56 -3.65 10.33 9.39
N LEU A 57 -4.49 9.59 10.11
CA LEU A 57 -5.92 9.59 9.84
C LEU A 57 -6.53 10.98 10.05
N SER A 58 -7.12 11.51 8.98
CA SER A 58 -7.83 12.79 9.06
C SER A 58 -9.18 12.61 9.72
N LYS A 59 -9.56 13.56 10.59
CA LYS A 59 -10.91 13.61 11.15
C LYS A 59 -11.96 13.63 10.02
N PRO A 60 -13.07 12.89 10.15
CA PRO A 60 -13.57 12.23 11.37
C PRO A 60 -13.11 10.78 11.56
N GLY A 61 -12.02 10.35 10.87
CA GLY A 61 -11.45 9.01 11.02
C GLY A 61 -10.66 8.82 12.31
N TYR A 62 -10.75 7.64 12.91
CA TYR A 62 -10.00 7.26 14.10
C TYR A 62 -9.79 5.75 14.21
N ILE A 63 -8.71 5.35 14.88
CA ILE A 63 -8.47 3.94 15.24
C ILE A 63 -9.38 3.62 16.43
N SER A 64 -10.30 2.69 16.22
CA SER A 64 -11.27 2.26 17.25
C SER A 64 -10.86 1.01 17.99
N GLY A 65 -9.87 0.28 17.50
CA GLY A 65 -9.34 -0.94 18.12
C GLY A 65 -8.12 -1.47 17.41
N GLY A 66 -7.45 -2.42 18.03
CA GLY A 66 -6.24 -3.04 17.54
C GLY A 66 -4.96 -2.33 17.98
N LYS A 67 -3.82 -2.82 17.47
CA LYS A 67 -2.48 -2.30 17.79
C LYS A 67 -1.64 -2.19 16.52
N ILE A 68 -0.76 -1.21 16.50
CA ILE A 68 0.28 -1.05 15.49
C ILE A 68 1.60 -0.89 16.23
N GLN A 69 2.48 -1.87 16.10
CA GLN A 69 3.79 -1.86 16.75
C GLN A 69 4.87 -1.68 15.70
N PHE A 70 5.66 -0.63 15.84
CA PHE A 70 6.86 -0.39 15.04
C PHE A 70 8.09 -0.64 15.90
N GLN A 71 8.85 -1.69 15.58
CA GLN A 71 10.00 -2.16 16.38
C GLN A 71 9.67 -2.39 17.86
N GLY A 72 8.48 -2.87 18.16
CA GLY A 72 8.01 -3.12 19.53
C GLY A 72 7.31 -1.94 20.21
N ASP A 73 7.46 -0.72 19.68
CA ASP A 73 6.78 0.46 20.20
C ASP A 73 5.35 0.55 19.63
N ASP A 74 4.33 0.60 20.49
CA ASP A 74 2.95 0.82 20.06
C ASP A 74 2.76 2.29 19.66
N ILE A 75 2.42 2.51 18.38
CA ILE A 75 2.22 3.85 17.83
C ILE A 75 0.77 4.33 17.92
N VAL A 76 -0.18 3.44 18.25
CA VAL A 76 -1.58 3.82 18.47
C VAL A 76 -1.69 4.64 19.73
N GLY A 77 -2.26 5.86 19.62
CA GLY A 77 -2.35 6.78 20.76
C GLY A 77 -1.04 7.47 21.16
N MET A 78 0.05 7.25 20.41
CA MET A 78 1.31 7.95 20.63
C MET A 78 1.12 9.46 20.44
N SER A 79 1.70 10.26 21.33
CA SER A 79 1.61 11.73 21.24
C SER A 79 2.27 12.25 19.95
N GLU A 80 1.77 13.37 19.42
CA GLU A 80 2.30 13.98 18.21
C GLU A 80 3.81 14.30 18.31
N ALA A 81 4.27 14.72 19.50
CA ALA A 81 5.69 14.97 19.75
C ALA A 81 6.58 13.72 19.60
N LYS A 82 6.06 12.54 19.94
CA LYS A 82 6.74 11.26 19.73
C LYS A 82 6.64 10.82 18.27
N MET A 83 5.47 10.94 17.65
CA MET A 83 5.27 10.59 16.24
C MET A 83 6.15 11.42 15.31
N ARG A 84 6.36 12.71 15.57
CA ARG A 84 7.30 13.57 14.81
C ARG A 84 8.73 13.01 14.76
N LYS A 85 9.18 12.31 15.80
CA LYS A 85 10.53 11.71 15.83
C LYS A 85 10.61 10.44 14.96
N ILE A 86 9.47 9.83 14.64
CA ILE A 86 9.37 8.63 13.83
C ILE A 86 9.12 8.99 12.37
N ARG A 87 8.12 9.85 12.10
CA ARG A 87 7.76 10.27 10.74
C ARG A 87 8.90 11.02 10.07
N GLY A 88 9.20 10.67 8.83
CA GLY A 88 10.28 11.22 8.03
C GLY A 88 11.68 10.74 8.45
N ASN A 89 11.88 10.29 9.68
CA ASN A 89 13.17 9.82 10.20
C ASN A 89 13.32 8.29 10.15
N ARG A 90 12.35 7.57 10.70
CA ARG A 90 12.39 6.09 10.77
C ARG A 90 11.34 5.44 9.87
N MET A 91 10.21 6.09 9.68
CA MET A 91 9.15 5.73 8.76
C MET A 91 8.90 6.90 7.81
N ALA A 92 8.89 6.64 6.52
CA ALA A 92 8.58 7.64 5.50
C ALA A 92 7.37 7.20 4.68
N MET A 93 6.65 8.17 4.11
CA MET A 93 5.52 7.92 3.22
C MET A 93 5.69 8.66 1.90
N ILE A 94 5.49 7.94 0.80
CA ILE A 94 5.38 8.49 -0.54
C ILE A 94 3.89 8.52 -0.86
N PHE A 95 3.35 9.72 -1.04
CA PHE A 95 1.92 9.93 -1.33
C PHE A 95 1.63 9.83 -2.82
N GLN A 96 0.37 9.60 -3.15
CA GLN A 96 -0.12 9.35 -4.50
C GLN A 96 0.19 10.47 -5.50
N ASP A 97 0.11 11.75 -5.09
CA ASP A 97 0.30 12.89 -5.97
C ASP A 97 1.49 13.77 -5.54
N PRO A 98 2.57 13.82 -6.35
CA PRO A 98 3.72 14.66 -6.07
C PRO A 98 3.41 16.15 -6.09
N MET A 99 2.34 16.58 -6.78
CA MET A 99 1.92 17.98 -6.83
C MET A 99 1.32 18.47 -5.52
N VAL A 100 0.68 17.56 -4.77
CA VAL A 100 0.13 17.86 -3.45
C VAL A 100 1.20 17.71 -2.37
N THR A 101 2.18 16.84 -2.59
CA THR A 101 3.25 16.55 -1.63
C THR A 101 4.27 17.69 -1.54
N LEU A 102 4.69 18.24 -2.69
CA LEU A 102 5.67 19.32 -2.74
C LEU A 102 5.00 20.68 -2.56
N ASN A 103 5.53 21.51 -1.65
CA ASN A 103 5.04 22.87 -1.45
C ASN A 103 5.44 23.74 -2.66
N PRO A 104 4.47 24.27 -3.45
CA PRO A 104 4.77 24.99 -4.70
C PRO A 104 5.46 26.35 -4.51
N VAL A 105 5.42 26.92 -3.30
CA VAL A 105 6.02 28.24 -2.99
C VAL A 105 7.41 28.15 -2.35
N LEU A 106 7.92 26.92 -2.15
CA LEU A 106 9.27 26.68 -1.65
C LEU A 106 10.11 25.99 -2.74
N THR A 107 11.40 26.31 -2.77
CA THR A 107 12.32 25.58 -3.64
C THR A 107 12.54 24.16 -3.14
N ILE A 108 13.01 23.27 -4.02
CA ILE A 108 13.34 21.90 -3.66
C ILE A 108 14.37 21.86 -2.53
N GLY A 109 15.42 22.68 -2.62
CA GLY A 109 16.46 22.77 -1.60
C GLY A 109 15.91 23.21 -0.25
N GLN A 110 15.01 24.20 -0.21
CA GLN A 110 14.37 24.64 1.03
C GLN A 110 13.63 23.49 1.70
N GLN A 111 12.79 22.75 0.96
CA GLN A 111 12.01 21.64 1.49
C GLN A 111 12.90 20.50 2.02
N MET A 112 13.96 20.14 1.28
CA MET A 112 14.89 19.10 1.70
C MET A 112 15.70 19.53 2.95
N VAL A 113 16.19 20.77 2.99
CA VAL A 113 16.93 21.30 4.15
C VAL A 113 16.06 21.41 5.38
N GLU A 114 14.81 21.86 5.26
CA GLU A 114 13.86 21.92 6.38
C GLU A 114 13.58 20.52 6.94
N THR A 115 13.37 19.53 6.08
CA THR A 115 13.17 18.13 6.50
C THR A 115 14.36 17.60 7.29
N LEU A 116 15.59 17.83 6.82
CA LEU A 116 16.82 17.42 7.52
C LEU A 116 16.96 18.11 8.88
N LYS A 117 16.76 19.43 8.92
CA LYS A 117 16.90 20.23 10.16
C LYS A 117 15.79 19.94 11.19
N ALA A 118 14.66 19.45 10.77
CA ALA A 118 13.60 19.02 11.69
C ALA A 118 14.03 17.84 12.57
N HIS A 119 15.00 17.03 12.09
CA HIS A 119 15.44 15.81 12.77
C HIS A 119 16.92 15.82 13.18
N ARG A 120 17.76 16.61 12.52
CA ARG A 120 19.21 16.64 12.74
C ARG A 120 19.69 18.08 13.05
N LYS A 121 20.58 18.20 14.02
CA LYS A 121 21.27 19.47 14.32
C LYS A 121 22.45 19.62 13.36
N ILE A 122 22.23 20.15 12.18
CA ILE A 122 23.24 20.33 11.12
C ILE A 122 23.18 21.73 10.55
N SER A 123 24.29 22.18 9.97
CA SER A 123 24.38 23.46 9.26
C SER A 123 23.57 23.43 7.96
N LYS A 124 23.25 24.60 7.40
CA LYS A 124 22.58 24.68 6.09
C LYS A 124 23.45 24.06 4.98
N ALA A 125 24.75 24.31 4.99
CA ALA A 125 25.67 23.79 3.99
C ALA A 125 25.76 22.26 4.01
N GLU A 126 25.83 21.64 5.20
CA GLU A 126 25.79 20.18 5.33
C GLU A 126 24.45 19.60 4.85
N ALA A 127 23.33 20.25 5.19
CA ALA A 127 22.02 19.79 4.73
C ALA A 127 21.91 19.86 3.19
N GLU A 128 22.41 20.92 2.56
CA GLU A 128 22.45 21.05 1.10
C GLU A 128 23.33 19.98 0.44
N GLN A 129 24.47 19.65 1.02
CA GLN A 129 25.32 18.55 0.53
C GLN A 129 24.61 17.19 0.59
N ILE A 130 23.92 16.90 1.70
CA ILE A 130 23.12 15.67 1.84
C ILE A 130 21.98 15.67 0.78
N ALA A 131 21.30 16.79 0.59
CA ALA A 131 20.23 16.92 -0.40
C ALA A 131 20.74 16.63 -1.82
N VAL A 132 21.89 17.20 -2.21
CA VAL A 132 22.55 16.92 -3.50
C VAL A 132 22.85 15.44 -3.65
N MET A 133 23.44 14.80 -2.64
CA MET A 133 23.71 13.34 -2.68
C MET A 133 22.45 12.52 -2.89
N LYS A 134 21.35 12.87 -2.18
CA LYS A 134 20.08 12.16 -2.31
C LYS A 134 19.42 12.39 -3.68
N LEU A 135 19.52 13.58 -4.25
CA LEU A 135 19.06 13.85 -5.63
C LEU A 135 19.85 13.06 -6.68
N ARG A 136 21.17 12.90 -6.50
CA ARG A 136 22.01 12.04 -7.36
C ARG A 136 21.58 10.57 -7.25
N GLN A 137 21.29 10.09 -6.04
CA GLN A 137 20.84 8.71 -5.78
C GLN A 137 19.53 8.36 -6.51
N VAL A 138 18.67 9.35 -6.76
CA VAL A 138 17.43 9.18 -7.54
C VAL A 138 17.58 9.63 -9.00
N TYR A 139 18.79 9.71 -9.49
CA TYR A 139 19.12 10.06 -10.90
C TYR A 139 18.57 11.41 -11.37
N ILE A 140 18.55 12.42 -10.50
CA ILE A 140 18.22 13.80 -10.89
C ILE A 140 19.46 14.44 -11.56
N PRO A 141 19.37 14.93 -12.81
CA PRO A 141 20.47 15.60 -13.49
C PRO A 141 20.72 16.97 -12.90
N SER A 142 22.00 17.40 -12.83
CA SER A 142 22.43 18.70 -12.28
C SER A 142 21.78 19.02 -10.92
N PRO A 143 21.93 18.16 -9.89
CA PRO A 143 21.16 18.26 -8.65
C PRO A 143 21.39 19.59 -7.92
N GLU A 144 22.58 20.20 -8.05
CA GLU A 144 22.93 21.49 -7.48
C GLU A 144 22.02 22.62 -8.03
N GLU A 145 21.75 22.61 -9.33
CA GLU A 145 20.85 23.57 -9.99
C GLU A 145 19.40 23.31 -9.58
N ARG A 146 18.99 22.03 -9.46
CA ARG A 146 17.61 21.65 -9.13
C ARG A 146 17.22 22.04 -7.71
N LEU A 147 18.15 22.16 -6.78
CA LEU A 147 17.86 22.67 -5.43
C LEU A 147 17.29 24.09 -5.43
N ALA A 148 17.66 24.93 -6.40
CA ALA A 148 17.16 26.30 -6.52
C ALA A 148 15.81 26.42 -7.23
N GLN A 149 15.34 25.34 -7.86
CA GLN A 149 14.09 25.32 -8.61
C GLN A 149 12.87 25.08 -7.73
N TYR A 150 11.72 25.55 -8.21
CA TYR A 150 10.41 25.29 -7.64
C TYR A 150 9.79 24.03 -8.26
N PRO A 151 8.85 23.36 -7.57
CA PRO A 151 8.19 22.16 -8.10
C PRO A 151 7.58 22.34 -9.51
N HIS A 152 6.98 23.49 -9.80
CA HIS A 152 6.33 23.74 -11.08
C HIS A 152 7.31 23.87 -12.27
N GLU A 153 8.60 24.08 -12.04
CA GLU A 153 9.65 24.15 -13.07
C GLU A 153 10.18 22.77 -13.49
N LEU A 154 9.66 21.70 -12.85
CA LEU A 154 10.14 20.32 -13.02
C LEU A 154 9.09 19.44 -13.72
N SER A 155 9.53 18.43 -14.47
CA SER A 155 8.62 17.42 -15.04
C SER A 155 7.97 16.54 -13.96
N GLY A 156 6.87 15.87 -14.29
CA GLY A 156 6.18 14.95 -13.37
C GLY A 156 7.11 13.85 -12.81
N GLY A 157 7.87 13.20 -13.67
CA GLY A 157 8.85 12.19 -13.27
C GLY A 157 9.98 12.75 -12.38
N MET A 158 10.46 13.97 -12.64
CA MET A 158 11.45 14.61 -11.77
C MET A 158 10.86 14.93 -10.39
N ARG A 159 9.62 15.44 -10.33
CA ARG A 159 8.94 15.68 -9.04
C ARG A 159 8.79 14.40 -8.24
N GLN A 160 8.40 13.31 -8.88
CA GLN A 160 8.26 12.01 -8.21
C GLN A 160 9.60 11.49 -7.68
N ARG A 161 10.67 11.57 -8.47
CA ARG A 161 12.03 11.23 -8.01
C ARG A 161 12.47 12.09 -6.81
N ILE A 162 12.12 13.37 -6.79
CA ILE A 162 12.40 14.27 -5.67
C ILE A 162 11.59 13.90 -4.43
N VAL A 163 10.30 13.55 -4.57
CA VAL A 163 9.49 13.03 -3.45
C VAL A 163 10.11 11.78 -2.86
N ILE A 164 10.60 10.85 -3.71
CA ILE A 164 11.33 9.66 -3.25
C ILE A 164 12.63 10.06 -2.54
N ALA A 165 13.40 11.02 -3.09
CA ALA A 165 14.62 11.52 -2.43
C ALA A 165 14.33 12.12 -1.05
N ILE A 166 13.22 12.88 -0.91
CA ILE A 166 12.78 13.45 0.37
C ILE A 166 12.40 12.32 1.34
N ALA A 167 11.69 11.31 0.90
CA ALA A 167 11.34 10.15 1.74
C ALA A 167 12.58 9.41 2.25
N LEU A 168 13.66 9.39 1.47
CA LEU A 168 14.93 8.72 1.79
C LEU A 168 15.98 9.62 2.48
N LEU A 169 15.68 10.90 2.74
CA LEU A 169 16.64 11.87 3.26
C LEU A 169 17.32 11.45 4.57
N LEU A 170 16.59 10.76 5.42
CA LEU A 170 17.01 10.39 6.77
C LEU A 170 17.30 8.90 6.91
N ASP A 171 17.36 8.17 5.79
CA ASP A 171 17.61 6.72 5.75
C ASP A 171 16.57 5.94 6.59
N PRO A 172 15.27 6.02 6.26
CA PRO A 172 14.22 5.38 7.04
C PRO A 172 14.35 3.85 7.02
N GLU A 173 13.79 3.21 8.03
CA GLU A 173 13.72 1.75 8.14
C GLU A 173 12.51 1.16 7.41
N LEU A 174 11.46 1.99 7.22
CA LEU A 174 10.22 1.63 6.55
C LEU A 174 9.77 2.74 5.59
N ILE A 175 9.43 2.36 4.37
CA ILE A 175 8.74 3.22 3.40
C ILE A 175 7.33 2.68 3.16
N ILE A 176 6.34 3.57 3.22
CA ILE A 176 4.97 3.30 2.80
C ILE A 176 4.76 4.08 1.50
N ALA A 177 4.58 3.39 0.39
CA ALA A 177 4.34 3.99 -0.92
C ALA A 177 2.88 3.79 -1.32
N ASP A 178 2.09 4.86 -1.28
CA ASP A 178 0.67 4.83 -1.61
C ASP A 178 0.48 5.30 -3.05
N GLU A 179 0.25 4.35 -3.95
CA GLU A 179 0.08 4.54 -5.39
C GLU A 179 1.15 5.49 -6.00
N PRO A 180 2.43 5.20 -5.85
CA PRO A 180 3.51 6.17 -6.10
C PRO A 180 3.67 6.58 -7.57
N THR A 181 2.88 6.02 -8.49
CA THR A 181 3.02 6.26 -9.94
C THR A 181 1.71 6.62 -10.64
N THR A 182 0.60 6.76 -9.93
CA THR A 182 -0.76 6.89 -10.52
C THR A 182 -0.92 8.10 -11.47
N ALA A 183 -0.13 9.16 -11.32
CA ALA A 183 -0.22 10.38 -12.15
C ALA A 183 0.86 10.46 -13.23
N LEU A 184 1.52 9.35 -13.57
CA LEU A 184 2.67 9.32 -14.48
C LEU A 184 2.39 8.48 -15.74
N ASP A 185 3.10 8.79 -16.82
CA ASP A 185 3.10 7.97 -18.04
C ASP A 185 3.69 6.58 -17.77
N VAL A 186 3.24 5.56 -18.51
CA VAL A 186 3.61 4.15 -18.31
C VAL A 186 5.14 3.92 -18.29
N THR A 187 5.87 4.59 -19.18
CA THR A 187 7.35 4.48 -19.21
C THR A 187 7.98 5.04 -17.94
N ILE A 188 7.52 6.22 -17.50
CA ILE A 188 8.01 6.87 -16.29
C ILE A 188 7.61 6.06 -15.05
N GLN A 189 6.45 5.42 -15.06
CA GLN A 189 6.03 4.51 -13.98
C GLN A 189 7.03 3.36 -13.79
N ALA A 190 7.42 2.68 -14.88
CA ALA A 190 8.38 1.59 -14.82
C ALA A 190 9.72 2.05 -14.23
N ASP A 191 10.26 3.18 -14.71
CA ASP A 191 11.52 3.76 -14.22
C ASP A 191 11.48 4.11 -12.71
N ILE A 192 10.35 4.66 -12.26
CA ILE A 192 10.15 5.02 -10.84
C ILE A 192 10.05 3.78 -9.96
N MET A 193 9.38 2.72 -10.43
CA MET A 193 9.25 1.48 -9.69
C MET A 193 10.57 0.74 -9.60
N GLU A 194 11.35 0.68 -10.69
CA GLU A 194 12.69 0.11 -10.70
C GLU A 194 13.63 0.85 -9.75
N LEU A 195 13.63 2.19 -9.79
CA LEU A 195 14.37 3.03 -8.84
C LEU A 195 14.01 2.71 -7.39
N LEU A 196 12.72 2.65 -7.06
CA LEU A 196 12.26 2.37 -5.70
C LEU A 196 12.70 0.97 -5.25
N LEU A 197 12.64 -0.03 -6.15
CA LEU A 197 13.10 -1.38 -5.89
C LEU A 197 14.60 -1.43 -5.58
N GLU A 198 15.42 -0.80 -6.42
CA GLU A 198 16.88 -0.69 -6.26
C GLU A 198 17.22 -0.08 -4.90
N LEU A 199 16.57 1.04 -4.55
CA LEU A 199 16.80 1.77 -3.30
C LEU A 199 16.41 0.94 -2.07
N CYS A 200 15.27 0.24 -2.11
CA CYS A 200 14.85 -0.63 -1.01
C CYS A 200 15.80 -1.82 -0.83
N GLN A 201 16.25 -2.45 -1.91
CA GLN A 201 17.16 -3.60 -1.86
C GLN A 201 18.54 -3.21 -1.34
N SER A 202 19.13 -2.13 -1.88
CA SER A 202 20.48 -1.67 -1.50
C SER A 202 20.58 -1.25 -0.04
N SER A 203 19.51 -0.64 0.49
CA SER A 203 19.46 -0.12 1.88
C SER A 203 18.77 -1.05 2.86
N LYS A 204 18.25 -2.20 2.44
CA LYS A 204 17.45 -3.14 3.26
C LYS A 204 16.29 -2.47 3.99
N VAL A 205 15.66 -1.50 3.35
CA VAL A 205 14.49 -0.78 3.85
C VAL A 205 13.25 -1.65 3.65
N GLY A 206 12.40 -1.77 4.68
CA GLY A 206 11.09 -2.39 4.53
C GLY A 206 10.18 -1.53 3.65
N LEU A 207 9.41 -2.16 2.77
CA LEU A 207 8.48 -1.47 1.87
C LEU A 207 7.06 -1.99 2.06
N VAL A 208 6.11 -1.09 2.29
CA VAL A 208 4.68 -1.33 2.11
C VAL A 208 4.25 -0.62 0.83
N LEU A 209 4.01 -1.38 -0.23
CA LEU A 209 3.55 -0.86 -1.52
C LEU A 209 2.04 -1.01 -1.64
N ILE A 210 1.35 0.11 -1.71
CA ILE A 210 -0.09 0.17 -1.91
C ILE A 210 -0.34 0.51 -3.38
N THR A 211 -1.07 -0.34 -4.07
CA THR A 211 -1.43 -0.13 -5.49
C THR A 211 -2.67 -0.93 -5.87
N HIS A 212 -3.29 -0.59 -6.97
CA HIS A 212 -4.32 -1.40 -7.62
C HIS A 212 -3.76 -2.29 -8.75
N ASP A 213 -2.48 -2.13 -9.08
CA ASP A 213 -1.82 -2.85 -10.19
C ASP A 213 -1.08 -4.10 -9.67
N LEU A 214 -1.66 -5.28 -9.93
CA LEU A 214 -1.05 -6.57 -9.61
C LEU A 214 0.20 -6.86 -10.44
N GLY A 215 0.33 -6.29 -11.64
CA GLY A 215 1.53 -6.41 -12.47
C GLY A 215 2.73 -5.76 -11.80
N VAL A 216 2.55 -4.59 -11.21
CA VAL A 216 3.56 -3.89 -10.41
C VAL A 216 3.93 -4.71 -9.18
N VAL A 217 2.91 -5.18 -8.43
CA VAL A 217 3.13 -6.00 -7.22
C VAL A 217 3.93 -7.26 -7.52
N SER A 218 3.66 -7.92 -8.66
CA SER A 218 4.36 -9.15 -9.07
C SER A 218 5.88 -9.00 -9.19
N GLN A 219 6.33 -7.79 -9.53
CA GLN A 219 7.74 -7.47 -9.72
C GLN A 219 8.40 -6.89 -8.48
N MET A 220 7.62 -6.21 -7.64
CA MET A 220 8.12 -5.35 -6.58
C MET A 220 8.10 -5.98 -5.19
N THR A 221 7.24 -6.97 -4.94
CA THR A 221 6.94 -7.42 -3.58
C THR A 221 7.21 -8.90 -3.36
N ASP A 222 7.56 -9.26 -2.14
CA ASP A 222 7.81 -10.63 -1.72
C ASP A 222 6.52 -11.32 -1.27
N ARG A 223 5.64 -10.56 -0.63
CA ARG A 223 4.35 -11.01 -0.10
C ARG A 223 3.26 -9.99 -0.42
N THR A 224 2.02 -10.47 -0.54
CA THR A 224 0.88 -9.65 -0.95
C THR A 224 -0.32 -9.89 -0.04
N LEU A 225 -0.98 -8.80 0.33
CA LEU A 225 -2.29 -8.78 0.98
C LEU A 225 -3.31 -8.26 -0.03
N VAL A 226 -4.36 -9.04 -0.27
CA VAL A 226 -5.49 -8.62 -1.10
C VAL A 226 -6.58 -8.09 -0.20
N MET A 227 -6.97 -6.84 -0.41
CA MET A 227 -7.99 -6.17 0.40
C MET A 227 -9.31 -6.00 -0.36
N TYR A 228 -10.40 -6.21 0.35
CA TYR A 228 -11.76 -5.94 -0.13
C TYR A 228 -12.61 -5.37 1.01
N ALA A 229 -13.26 -4.22 0.78
CA ALA A 229 -14.17 -3.56 1.74
C ALA A 229 -13.63 -3.52 3.18
N GLY A 230 -12.36 -3.08 3.34
CA GLY A 230 -11.71 -2.90 4.65
C GLY A 230 -11.23 -4.18 5.32
N ARG A 231 -11.21 -5.31 4.63
CA ARG A 231 -10.70 -6.60 5.15
C ARG A 231 -9.59 -7.15 4.28
N ILE A 232 -8.69 -7.91 4.86
CA ILE A 232 -7.78 -8.80 4.12
C ILE A 232 -8.58 -10.05 3.79
N ILE A 233 -8.69 -10.37 2.50
CA ILE A 233 -9.45 -11.53 2.03
C ILE A 233 -8.54 -12.66 1.53
N GLU A 234 -7.31 -12.33 1.18
CA GLU A 234 -6.29 -13.31 0.83
C GLU A 234 -4.90 -12.73 1.13
N ALA A 235 -3.99 -13.57 1.64
CA ALA A 235 -2.63 -13.19 1.99
C ALA A 235 -1.66 -14.35 1.76
N GLY A 236 -0.50 -14.08 1.14
CA GLY A 236 0.51 -15.10 0.87
C GLY A 236 1.74 -14.55 0.19
N SER A 237 2.65 -15.42 -0.26
CA SER A 237 3.72 -14.97 -1.13
C SER A 237 3.13 -14.38 -2.42
N THR A 238 3.75 -13.34 -2.94
CA THR A 238 3.28 -12.68 -4.18
C THR A 238 3.16 -13.68 -5.32
N ARG A 239 4.09 -14.63 -5.40
CA ARG A 239 4.07 -15.70 -6.41
C ARG A 239 2.82 -16.58 -6.30
N GLU A 240 2.44 -16.97 -5.09
CA GLU A 240 1.26 -17.82 -4.86
C GLU A 240 -0.03 -17.06 -5.16
N ILE A 241 -0.16 -15.82 -4.68
CA ILE A 241 -1.33 -14.97 -4.95
C ILE A 241 -1.56 -14.77 -6.46
N ILE A 242 -0.48 -14.68 -7.25
CA ILE A 242 -0.60 -14.45 -8.70
C ILE A 242 -0.84 -15.74 -9.48
N ASN A 243 -0.15 -16.82 -9.13
CA ASN A 243 -0.20 -18.06 -9.92
C ASN A 243 -1.31 -19.02 -9.49
N ASP A 244 -1.71 -19.00 -8.22
CA ASP A 244 -2.72 -19.89 -7.65
C ASP A 244 -3.65 -19.15 -6.67
N PRO A 245 -4.38 -18.12 -7.14
CA PRO A 245 -5.30 -17.35 -6.29
C PRO A 245 -6.46 -18.21 -5.80
N GLN A 246 -6.70 -18.20 -4.49
CA GLN A 246 -7.71 -19.04 -3.85
C GLN A 246 -9.05 -18.31 -3.69
N HIS A 247 -9.05 -16.99 -3.51
CA HIS A 247 -10.29 -16.22 -3.36
C HIS A 247 -10.87 -15.81 -4.73
N PRO A 248 -12.19 -15.97 -4.97
CA PRO A 248 -12.82 -15.59 -6.25
C PRO A 248 -12.60 -14.14 -6.67
N TYR A 249 -12.48 -13.21 -5.74
CA TYR A 249 -12.14 -11.82 -6.04
C TYR A 249 -10.71 -11.68 -6.58
N THR A 250 -9.73 -12.35 -5.96
CA THR A 250 -8.33 -12.35 -6.42
C THR A 250 -8.23 -12.96 -7.82
N GLN A 251 -8.92 -14.07 -8.06
CA GLN A 251 -9.06 -14.67 -9.40
C GLN A 251 -9.63 -13.67 -10.41
N GLY A 252 -10.65 -12.91 -9.99
CA GLY A 252 -11.25 -11.85 -10.81
C GLY A 252 -10.26 -10.74 -11.15
N LEU A 253 -9.47 -10.28 -10.17
CA LEU A 253 -8.43 -9.26 -10.37
C LEU A 253 -7.35 -9.73 -11.35
N ILE A 254 -6.86 -10.96 -11.20
CA ILE A 254 -5.84 -11.53 -12.07
C ILE A 254 -6.38 -11.74 -13.49
N ASN A 255 -7.61 -12.27 -13.63
CA ASN A 255 -8.25 -12.45 -14.92
C ASN A 255 -8.56 -11.12 -15.66
N ALA A 256 -8.58 -10.01 -14.94
CA ALA A 256 -8.73 -8.67 -15.51
C ALA A 256 -7.42 -8.07 -16.05
N LEU A 257 -6.27 -8.71 -15.79
CA LEU A 257 -4.97 -8.23 -16.27
C LEU A 257 -4.90 -8.38 -17.81
N PRO A 258 -4.40 -7.36 -18.53
CA PRO A 258 -4.27 -7.42 -19.99
C PRO A 258 -3.44 -8.62 -20.49
N GLN A 259 -2.42 -9.02 -19.73
CA GLN A 259 -1.54 -10.17 -20.07
C GLN A 259 -2.25 -11.53 -20.04
N GLN A 260 -3.40 -11.62 -19.35
CA GLN A 260 -4.22 -12.83 -19.27
C GLN A 260 -5.27 -12.93 -20.38
N THR A 261 -5.36 -11.90 -21.22
CA THR A 261 -6.40 -11.84 -22.28
C THR A 261 -5.73 -11.91 -23.64
N ALA A 262 -6.20 -12.82 -24.50
CA ALA A 262 -5.68 -12.94 -25.87
C ALA A 262 -5.95 -11.65 -26.68
N PRO A 263 -5.04 -11.25 -27.59
CA PRO A 263 -5.23 -10.09 -28.43
C PRO A 263 -6.59 -10.10 -29.15
N GLY A 264 -7.34 -9.00 -29.07
CA GLY A 264 -8.66 -8.86 -29.69
C GLY A 264 -9.85 -9.35 -28.84
N GLN A 265 -9.62 -9.94 -27.69
CA GLN A 265 -10.68 -10.30 -26.75
C GLN A 265 -10.98 -9.16 -25.77
N ARG A 266 -12.22 -9.08 -25.30
CA ARG A 266 -12.60 -8.15 -24.23
C ARG A 266 -11.98 -8.58 -22.91
N LEU A 267 -11.40 -7.62 -22.17
CA LEU A 267 -10.94 -7.83 -20.80
C LEU A 267 -12.08 -8.33 -19.92
N LYS A 268 -11.81 -9.35 -19.12
CA LYS A 268 -12.74 -9.82 -18.10
C LYS A 268 -12.84 -8.77 -17.00
N GLN A 269 -14.04 -8.45 -16.59
CA GLN A 269 -14.31 -7.50 -15.51
C GLN A 269 -15.01 -8.21 -14.37
N ILE A 270 -14.69 -7.81 -13.14
CA ILE A 270 -15.46 -8.26 -11.97
C ILE A 270 -16.82 -7.54 -12.01
N PRO A 271 -17.95 -8.23 -12.04
CA PRO A 271 -19.26 -7.60 -12.14
C PRO A 271 -19.59 -6.76 -10.90
N GLY A 272 -20.38 -5.70 -11.11
CA GLY A 272 -20.81 -4.80 -10.04
C GLY A 272 -19.71 -3.85 -9.55
N THR A 273 -19.98 -3.15 -8.46
CA THR A 273 -19.08 -2.16 -7.85
C THR A 273 -18.74 -2.52 -6.39
N MET A 274 -17.63 -1.99 -5.89
CA MET A 274 -17.28 -2.09 -4.47
C MET A 274 -18.41 -1.50 -3.62
N PRO A 275 -18.90 -2.20 -2.57
CA PRO A 275 -19.91 -1.62 -1.68
C PRO A 275 -19.35 -0.39 -0.96
N THR A 276 -20.19 0.61 -0.77
CA THR A 276 -19.84 1.75 0.11
C THR A 276 -19.77 1.28 1.55
N LEU A 277 -19.10 2.05 2.42
CA LEU A 277 -18.89 1.67 3.83
C LEU A 277 -20.20 1.38 4.60
N ASN A 278 -21.30 1.98 4.16
CA ASN A 278 -22.65 1.77 4.75
C ASN A 278 -23.35 0.53 4.21
N GLU A 279 -22.91 0.02 3.08
CA GLU A 279 -23.56 -1.07 2.33
C GLU A 279 -22.81 -2.40 2.42
N VAL A 280 -21.72 -2.45 3.20
CA VAL A 280 -20.96 -3.69 3.41
C VAL A 280 -21.89 -4.73 4.04
N PRO A 281 -22.10 -5.90 3.40
CA PRO A 281 -23.01 -6.93 3.92
C PRO A 281 -22.47 -7.52 5.24
N LYS A 282 -23.39 -8.05 6.06
CA LYS A 282 -23.05 -8.73 7.32
C LYS A 282 -22.24 -10.01 7.12
N GLY A 283 -22.46 -10.69 6.00
CA GLY A 283 -21.73 -11.89 5.60
C GLY A 283 -20.39 -11.58 4.92
N CYS A 284 -20.00 -12.41 3.97
CA CYS A 284 -18.84 -12.18 3.12
C CYS A 284 -19.01 -10.85 2.34
N PRO A 285 -18.09 -9.90 2.46
CA PRO A 285 -18.22 -8.60 1.78
C PRO A 285 -18.32 -8.71 0.26
N PHE A 286 -17.71 -9.75 -0.33
CA PHE A 286 -17.72 -10.01 -1.76
C PHE A 286 -18.96 -10.78 -2.23
N SER A 287 -19.78 -11.31 -1.32
CA SER A 287 -20.93 -12.17 -1.67
C SER A 287 -21.90 -11.57 -2.71
N PRO A 288 -22.17 -10.23 -2.77
CA PRO A 288 -23.05 -9.68 -3.81
C PRO A 288 -22.49 -9.75 -5.24
N ARG A 289 -21.18 -9.86 -5.39
CA ARG A 289 -20.45 -9.92 -6.67
C ARG A 289 -19.91 -11.32 -6.99
N CYS A 290 -19.99 -12.24 -6.01
CA CYS A 290 -19.41 -13.57 -6.12
C CYS A 290 -20.40 -14.53 -6.81
N THR A 291 -19.98 -15.11 -7.94
CA THR A 291 -20.77 -16.11 -8.68
C THR A 291 -20.93 -17.43 -7.93
N PHE A 292 -20.10 -17.66 -6.90
CA PHE A 292 -20.09 -18.88 -6.09
C PHE A 292 -20.77 -18.69 -4.73
N ALA A 293 -21.38 -17.50 -4.47
CA ALA A 293 -21.95 -17.18 -3.19
C ALA A 293 -23.12 -18.10 -2.81
N THR A 294 -23.05 -18.68 -1.62
CA THR A 294 -24.10 -19.46 -0.98
C THR A 294 -24.86 -18.61 0.06
N ASP A 295 -25.93 -19.16 0.65
CA ASP A 295 -26.66 -18.47 1.72
C ASP A 295 -25.79 -18.31 2.98
N HIS A 296 -24.86 -19.24 3.21
CA HIS A 296 -23.86 -19.11 4.26
C HIS A 296 -22.95 -17.91 4.03
N CYS A 297 -22.48 -17.70 2.79
CA CYS A 297 -21.69 -16.51 2.44
C CYS A 297 -22.45 -15.20 2.65
N ARG A 298 -23.79 -15.20 2.47
CA ARG A 298 -24.62 -13.99 2.67
C ARG A 298 -24.88 -13.67 4.13
N SER A 299 -24.89 -14.68 4.99
CA SER A 299 -25.26 -14.55 6.41
C SER A 299 -24.06 -14.43 7.34
N THR A 300 -22.93 -15.06 7.01
CA THR A 300 -21.73 -15.16 7.88
C THR A 300 -20.50 -14.64 7.17
N SER A 301 -19.71 -13.80 7.88
CA SER A 301 -18.42 -13.32 7.37
C SER A 301 -17.37 -14.41 7.53
N PRO A 302 -16.59 -14.76 6.50
CA PRO A 302 -15.50 -15.72 6.64
C PRO A 302 -14.33 -15.12 7.43
N ASP A 303 -13.68 -15.97 8.23
CA ASP A 303 -12.40 -15.65 8.84
C ASP A 303 -11.25 -15.90 7.85
N LEU A 304 -10.15 -15.17 8.04
CA LEU A 304 -8.91 -15.41 7.29
C LEU A 304 -8.22 -16.64 7.88
N VAL A 305 -8.22 -17.73 7.16
CA VAL A 305 -7.66 -19.01 7.63
C VAL A 305 -6.69 -19.60 6.62
N ARG A 306 -5.74 -20.38 7.09
CA ARG A 306 -4.76 -21.07 6.24
C ARG A 306 -5.42 -22.08 5.33
N HIS A 307 -5.20 -21.94 4.02
CA HIS A 307 -5.60 -22.90 3.00
C HIS A 307 -4.46 -23.09 2.01
N ALA A 308 -4.02 -24.33 1.81
CA ALA A 308 -2.84 -24.64 1.00
C ALA A 308 -1.63 -23.76 1.37
N HIS A 309 -1.25 -22.84 0.50
CA HIS A 309 -0.05 -22.00 0.65
C HIS A 309 -0.38 -20.56 1.08
N VAL A 310 -1.65 -20.17 1.12
CA VAL A 310 -2.11 -18.80 1.43
C VAL A 310 -3.08 -18.80 2.59
N ASP A 311 -3.29 -17.63 3.19
CA ASP A 311 -4.40 -17.38 4.09
C ASP A 311 -5.56 -16.79 3.28
N VAL A 312 -6.76 -17.35 3.41
CA VAL A 312 -7.93 -16.95 2.61
C VAL A 312 -9.20 -16.87 3.44
N ALA A 313 -9.99 -15.81 3.19
CA ALA A 313 -11.29 -15.58 3.82
C ALA A 313 -12.42 -15.97 2.87
N CYS A 314 -12.63 -17.29 2.66
CA CYS A 314 -13.66 -17.80 1.76
C CYS A 314 -14.27 -19.09 2.31
N HIS A 315 -15.60 -19.14 2.50
CA HIS A 315 -16.31 -20.35 2.95
C HIS A 315 -16.27 -21.48 1.91
N GLU A 316 -16.20 -21.15 0.63
CA GLU A 316 -16.31 -22.09 -0.48
C GLU A 316 -14.95 -22.54 -1.04
N VAL A 317 -13.84 -22.15 -0.42
CA VAL A 317 -12.49 -22.40 -0.95
C VAL A 317 -12.24 -23.89 -1.25
N ASN A 318 -12.64 -24.79 -0.36
CA ASN A 318 -12.47 -26.23 -0.57
C ASN A 318 -13.30 -26.76 -1.76
N ARG A 319 -14.49 -26.20 -1.99
CA ARG A 319 -15.36 -26.59 -3.13
C ARG A 319 -14.78 -26.09 -4.44
N LEU A 320 -14.23 -24.88 -4.45
CA LEU A 320 -13.69 -24.23 -5.66
C LEU A 320 -12.39 -24.85 -6.14
N HIS A 321 -11.61 -25.42 -5.22
CA HIS A 321 -10.30 -26.02 -5.48
C HIS A 321 -10.27 -27.53 -5.22
N ALA A 322 -11.46 -28.16 -5.11
CA ALA A 322 -11.54 -29.62 -5.06
C ALA A 322 -10.99 -30.20 -6.37
N PRO A 323 -10.14 -31.23 -6.33
CA PRO A 323 -9.71 -31.92 -7.52
C PRO A 323 -10.95 -32.43 -8.24
N VAL A 324 -11.05 -32.16 -9.54
CA VAL A 324 -12.12 -32.71 -10.39
C VAL A 324 -12.02 -34.22 -10.26
N SER A 325 -12.95 -34.87 -9.58
CA SER A 325 -13.04 -36.31 -9.56
C SER A 325 -13.28 -36.76 -11.00
N GLU A 326 -12.26 -37.36 -11.63
CA GLU A 326 -12.43 -38.14 -12.84
C GLU A 326 -13.38 -39.29 -12.53
N GLY A 327 -14.63 -39.12 -12.90
CA GLY A 327 -15.61 -40.16 -12.70
C GLY A 327 -17.04 -39.69 -12.83
N GLN A 328 -17.47 -39.52 -14.10
CA GLN A 328 -18.78 -39.93 -14.58
C GLN A 328 -18.84 -39.69 -16.11
N SER A 329 -18.09 -40.56 -16.83
CA SER A 329 -18.50 -40.91 -18.17
C SER A 329 -19.46 -42.12 -18.04
N ALA A 330 -20.72 -41.92 -18.23
CA ALA A 330 -21.67 -42.95 -18.58
C ALA A 330 -22.65 -42.36 -19.60
#